data_c4cd4e991e506d21c39d86c81410b08a
#
_entry.id   c4cd4e991e506d21c39d86c81410b08a
#
_cell.length_a   1.000
_cell.length_b   1.000
_cell.length_c   1.000
_cell.angle_alpha   90.00
_cell.angle_beta   90.00
_cell.angle_gamma   90.00
#
_symmetry.space_group_name_H-M   'P 1'
#
loop_
_entity.id
_entity.type
_entity.pdbx_description
1 polymer ?
#
loop_
_entity_poly.entity_id
_entity_poly.type
_entity_poly.pdbx_seq_one_letter_code
_entity_poly.pdbx_strand_id
1 'polypeptide(L)'
;MSWNLKGSYAETCSCELMCPCNLSFDHGATYDFCRATLAFDIREGEVDGTDVRGRKVVTIIDTPKVMTDGNWRLGMFVDDQASDEQFDKLVKVFGGQLGGPMAALAPLVGEIVGVERAPIEMRDDGLRHSVRVGDAIDFEVEDIVPFGKEDGRPVRFDGAFHPVASNLTMAEARRSRIDAFGIRYEGRTGVSTAEFSWTA
;
A
#
# COMPACT_ATOMS: atom_id res chain seq x y z
N MET A 1 2.25 -23.40 7.44
CA MET A 1 3.09 -22.21 7.36
C MET A 1 2.44 -21.15 8.23
N SER A 2 3.18 -20.49 9.07
CA SER A 2 2.64 -19.41 9.90
C SER A 2 3.47 -18.17 9.70
N TRP A 3 2.82 -17.03 9.61
CA TRP A 3 3.51 -15.74 9.51
C TRP A 3 2.71 -14.63 10.15
N ASN A 4 3.41 -13.59 10.56
CA ASN A 4 2.82 -12.35 11.05
C ASN A 4 3.64 -11.16 10.59
N LEU A 5 2.97 -10.06 10.29
CA LEU A 5 3.58 -8.77 9.97
C LEU A 5 2.83 -7.68 10.71
N LYS A 6 3.57 -6.75 11.32
CA LYS A 6 3.03 -5.52 11.90
C LYS A 6 3.90 -4.33 11.52
N GLY A 7 3.30 -3.18 11.35
CA GLY A 7 4.05 -1.99 11.02
C GLY A 7 3.17 -0.83 10.61
N SER A 8 3.76 0.18 9.99
CA SER A 8 3.03 1.32 9.44
C SER A 8 2.82 1.21 7.94
N TYR A 9 1.86 1.97 7.47
CA TYR A 9 1.42 1.95 6.08
C TYR A 9 1.08 3.35 5.60
N ALA A 10 1.44 3.65 4.35
CA ALA A 10 1.03 4.82 3.62
C ALA A 10 0.70 4.46 2.16
N GLU A 11 -0.33 5.09 1.63
CA GLU A 11 -0.80 4.87 0.27
C GLU A 11 -1.04 6.17 -0.45
N THR A 12 -0.77 6.19 -1.76
CA THR A 12 -1.28 7.22 -2.65
C THR A 12 -2.00 6.58 -3.83
N CYS A 13 -3.11 7.17 -4.27
CA CYS A 13 -3.85 6.67 -5.41
C CYS A 13 -4.32 7.79 -6.35
N SER A 14 -4.65 7.40 -7.60
CA SER A 14 -5.02 8.31 -8.69
C SER A 14 -6.38 8.97 -8.53
N CYS A 15 -7.27 8.44 -7.70
CA CYS A 15 -8.62 8.97 -7.49
C CYS A 15 -8.57 10.37 -6.86
N GLU A 16 -9.67 11.13 -7.05
CA GLU A 16 -9.90 12.37 -6.32
C GLU A 16 -10.13 12.09 -4.83
N LEU A 17 -10.14 13.15 -4.03
CA LEU A 17 -10.34 13.06 -2.59
C LEU A 17 -11.56 12.19 -2.24
N MET A 18 -11.33 11.28 -1.33
CA MET A 18 -12.12 10.10 -1.00
C MET A 18 -12.17 9.09 -2.15
N CYS A 19 -11.15 8.22 -2.18
CA CYS A 19 -11.11 7.10 -3.12
C CYS A 19 -12.32 6.18 -2.90
N PRO A 20 -13.20 5.99 -3.89
CA PRO A 20 -14.37 5.13 -3.75
C PRO A 20 -14.01 3.67 -3.39
N CYS A 21 -12.84 3.20 -3.85
CA CYS A 21 -12.37 1.84 -3.57
C CYS A 21 -12.08 1.58 -2.08
N ASN A 22 -11.83 2.64 -1.29
CA ASN A 22 -11.68 2.51 0.17
C ASN A 22 -13.03 2.27 0.87
N LEU A 23 -14.14 2.52 0.19
CA LEU A 23 -15.48 2.20 0.68
C LEU A 23 -15.87 0.77 0.28
N SER A 24 -15.69 0.44 -0.99
CA SER A 24 -15.90 -0.90 -1.53
C SER A 24 -15.31 -1.01 -2.94
N PHE A 25 -14.72 -2.16 -3.28
CA PHE A 25 -14.06 -2.39 -4.57
C PHE A 25 -15.00 -2.41 -5.78
N ASP A 26 -16.31 -2.50 -5.57
CA ASP A 26 -17.35 -2.50 -6.59
C ASP A 26 -17.93 -1.11 -6.90
N HIS A 27 -17.50 -0.06 -6.19
CA HIS A 27 -17.99 1.31 -6.42
C HIS A 27 -17.45 1.98 -7.68
N GLY A 28 -16.36 1.54 -8.18
CA GLY A 28 -15.69 2.16 -9.31
C GLY A 28 -14.90 3.41 -8.97
N ALA A 29 -13.71 3.51 -9.54
CA ALA A 29 -12.79 4.61 -9.37
C ALA A 29 -13.33 5.92 -9.99
N THR A 30 -12.72 7.05 -9.62
CA THR A 30 -13.02 8.37 -10.22
C THR A 30 -12.82 8.38 -11.74
N TYR A 31 -11.79 7.69 -12.21
CA TYR A 31 -11.44 7.57 -13.64
C TYR A 31 -11.77 6.19 -14.18
N ASP A 32 -11.49 5.94 -15.46
CA ASP A 32 -11.69 4.61 -16.08
C ASP A 32 -10.65 3.57 -15.65
N PHE A 33 -9.83 3.92 -14.69
CA PHE A 33 -8.84 3.09 -14.05
C PHE A 33 -8.66 3.49 -12.57
N CYS A 34 -8.12 2.58 -11.76
CA CYS A 34 -7.57 2.91 -10.45
C CYS A 34 -6.09 2.52 -10.41
N ARG A 35 -5.23 3.46 -10.04
CA ARG A 35 -3.80 3.23 -9.80
C ARG A 35 -3.47 3.62 -8.39
N ALA A 36 -2.82 2.71 -7.68
CA ALA A 36 -2.42 2.95 -6.30
C ALA A 36 -1.02 2.39 -6.03
N THR A 37 -0.33 3.07 -5.12
CA THR A 37 0.97 2.65 -4.58
C THR A 37 0.84 2.49 -3.09
N LEU A 38 1.07 1.26 -2.61
CA LEU A 38 0.88 0.82 -1.24
C LEU A 38 2.25 0.55 -0.63
N ALA A 39 2.63 1.26 0.41
CA ALA A 39 3.93 1.17 1.05
C ALA A 39 3.81 0.67 2.49
N PHE A 40 4.59 -0.35 2.82
CA PHE A 40 4.59 -1.05 4.10
C PHE A 40 5.97 -0.96 4.75
N ASP A 41 6.02 -0.46 5.98
CA ASP A 41 7.19 -0.52 6.86
C ASP A 41 6.96 -1.58 7.93
N ILE A 42 7.65 -2.72 7.81
CA ILE A 42 7.47 -3.88 8.70
C ILE A 42 8.34 -3.68 9.94
N ARG A 43 7.71 -3.28 11.04
CA ARG A 43 8.39 -3.04 12.33
C ARG A 43 8.57 -4.31 13.15
N GLU A 44 7.64 -5.25 13.01
CA GLU A 44 7.68 -6.59 13.60
C GLU A 44 7.19 -7.57 12.56
N GLY A 45 7.83 -8.73 12.47
CA GLY A 45 7.37 -9.76 11.55
C GLY A 45 8.28 -10.96 11.43
N GLU A 46 7.64 -12.10 11.23
CA GLU A 46 8.28 -13.37 10.96
C GLU A 46 7.49 -14.12 9.90
N VAL A 47 8.16 -14.76 8.96
CA VAL A 47 7.56 -15.60 7.94
C VAL A 47 8.24 -16.98 7.97
N ASP A 48 7.54 -18.02 8.43
CA ASP A 48 8.06 -19.38 8.57
C ASP A 48 9.46 -19.42 9.22
N GLY A 49 9.60 -18.76 10.39
CA GLY A 49 10.84 -18.72 11.16
C GLY A 49 11.88 -17.71 10.68
N THR A 50 11.64 -16.99 9.57
CA THR A 50 12.54 -15.93 9.09
C THR A 50 12.08 -14.60 9.59
N ASP A 51 12.93 -13.92 10.36
CA ASP A 51 12.71 -12.55 10.82
C ASP A 51 12.77 -11.56 9.63
N VAL A 52 11.71 -10.78 9.44
CA VAL A 52 11.60 -9.76 8.38
C VAL A 52 11.44 -8.35 8.93
N ARG A 53 11.74 -8.14 10.22
CA ARG A 53 11.71 -6.82 10.85
C ARG A 53 12.64 -5.83 10.14
N GLY A 54 12.20 -4.57 10.06
CA GLY A 54 12.94 -3.50 9.41
C GLY A 54 12.97 -3.60 7.88
N ARG A 55 12.26 -4.55 7.29
CA ARG A 55 12.11 -4.62 5.83
C ARG A 55 10.91 -3.81 5.38
N LYS A 56 10.99 -3.30 4.17
CA LYS A 56 9.92 -2.53 3.54
C LYS A 56 9.49 -3.20 2.24
N VAL A 57 8.21 -3.05 1.93
CA VAL A 57 7.64 -3.51 0.66
C VAL A 57 6.76 -2.41 0.09
N VAL A 58 6.88 -2.18 -1.21
CA VAL A 58 6.00 -1.26 -1.94
C VAL A 58 5.36 -2.02 -3.09
N THR A 59 4.02 -2.04 -3.13
CA THR A 59 3.27 -2.60 -4.25
C THR A 59 2.62 -1.49 -5.06
N ILE A 60 2.56 -1.69 -6.38
CA ILE A 60 1.92 -0.78 -7.32
C ILE A 60 0.86 -1.58 -8.04
N ILE A 61 -0.35 -1.04 -8.11
CA ILE A 61 -1.47 -1.64 -8.83
C ILE A 61 -2.01 -0.71 -9.89
N ASP A 62 -2.41 -1.30 -11.02
CA ASP A 62 -3.17 -0.66 -12.10
C ASP A 62 -4.37 -1.56 -12.40
N THR A 63 -5.57 -1.07 -12.17
CA THR A 63 -6.80 -1.85 -12.22
C THR A 63 -7.83 -1.20 -13.13
N PRO A 64 -8.84 -1.92 -13.63
CA PRO A 64 -10.02 -1.33 -14.23
C PRO A 64 -10.72 -0.36 -13.28
N LYS A 65 -11.67 0.40 -13.80
CA LYS A 65 -12.51 1.33 -13.03
C LYS A 65 -13.17 0.65 -11.84
N VAL A 66 -13.72 -0.52 -12.03
CA VAL A 66 -14.29 -1.37 -10.98
C VAL A 66 -13.28 -2.45 -10.64
N MET A 67 -12.75 -2.38 -9.44
CA MET A 67 -11.64 -3.26 -9.04
C MET A 67 -12.03 -4.73 -9.01
N THR A 68 -13.30 -5.05 -8.72
CA THR A 68 -13.82 -6.41 -8.74
C THR A 68 -13.88 -7.04 -10.13
N ASP A 69 -13.71 -6.27 -11.21
CA ASP A 69 -13.62 -6.82 -12.57
C ASP A 69 -12.30 -7.60 -12.82
N GLY A 70 -11.37 -7.55 -11.86
CA GLY A 70 -10.09 -8.26 -11.94
C GLY A 70 -9.12 -7.65 -12.96
N ASN A 71 -8.27 -8.50 -13.54
CA ASN A 71 -7.23 -8.09 -14.50
C ASN A 71 -6.26 -7.02 -13.95
N TRP A 72 -5.97 -7.06 -12.66
CA TRP A 72 -5.02 -6.13 -12.06
C TRP A 72 -3.62 -6.40 -12.58
N ARG A 73 -2.88 -5.32 -12.83
CA ARG A 73 -1.45 -5.36 -13.05
C ARG A 73 -0.77 -5.02 -11.73
N LEU A 74 0.06 -5.92 -11.22
CA LEU A 74 0.73 -5.81 -9.93
C LEU A 74 2.24 -5.72 -10.13
N GLY A 75 2.86 -4.64 -9.67
CA GLY A 75 4.32 -4.51 -9.51
C GLY A 75 4.70 -4.51 -8.03
N MET A 76 5.91 -4.94 -7.70
CA MET A 76 6.40 -5.00 -6.33
C MET A 76 7.87 -4.61 -6.22
N PHE A 77 8.18 -3.76 -5.26
CA PHE A 77 9.54 -3.55 -4.77
C PHE A 77 9.69 -4.11 -3.36
N VAL A 78 10.77 -4.81 -3.12
CA VAL A 78 11.19 -5.25 -1.79
C VAL A 78 12.50 -4.54 -1.46
N ASP A 79 12.64 -4.12 -0.20
CA ASP A 79 13.83 -3.48 0.35
C ASP A 79 15.12 -4.19 -0.11
N ASP A 80 16.08 -3.48 -0.64
CA ASP A 80 17.36 -4.01 -1.10
C ASP A 80 18.25 -4.54 0.03
N GLN A 81 17.92 -4.18 1.28
CA GLN A 81 18.56 -4.71 2.48
C GLN A 81 18.00 -6.08 2.89
N ALA A 82 16.98 -6.61 2.19
CA ALA A 82 16.47 -7.94 2.44
C ALA A 82 17.47 -9.02 1.96
N SER A 83 17.70 -10.05 2.77
CA SER A 83 18.39 -11.25 2.31
C SER A 83 17.57 -11.96 1.21
N ASP A 84 18.17 -12.91 0.48
CA ASP A 84 17.44 -13.67 -0.54
C ASP A 84 16.26 -14.42 0.07
N GLU A 85 16.44 -15.01 1.26
CA GLU A 85 15.37 -15.70 1.96
C GLU A 85 14.25 -14.75 2.40
N GLN A 86 14.57 -13.56 2.93
CA GLN A 86 13.59 -12.54 3.29
C GLN A 86 12.83 -12.06 2.04
N PHE A 87 13.54 -11.81 0.96
CA PHE A 87 12.95 -11.39 -0.32
C PHE A 87 11.93 -12.43 -0.82
N ASP A 88 12.34 -13.69 -0.94
CA ASP A 88 11.47 -14.76 -1.43
C ASP A 88 10.21 -14.93 -0.58
N LYS A 89 10.35 -14.81 0.75
CA LYS A 89 9.23 -14.91 1.69
C LYS A 89 8.30 -13.71 1.59
N LEU A 90 8.83 -12.50 1.53
CA LEU A 90 8.01 -11.29 1.37
C LEU A 90 7.26 -11.29 0.03
N VAL A 91 7.92 -11.67 -1.06
CA VAL A 91 7.26 -11.81 -2.37
C VAL A 91 6.08 -12.79 -2.30
N LYS A 92 6.22 -13.91 -1.60
CA LYS A 92 5.13 -14.88 -1.44
C LYS A 92 3.99 -14.34 -0.58
N VAL A 93 4.27 -13.61 0.51
CA VAL A 93 3.23 -12.99 1.36
C VAL A 93 2.46 -11.95 0.54
N PHE A 94 3.17 -10.99 -0.06
CA PHE A 94 2.55 -9.88 -0.80
C PHE A 94 1.97 -10.31 -2.15
N GLY A 95 2.44 -11.42 -2.72
CA GLY A 95 1.84 -12.09 -3.88
C GLY A 95 0.64 -12.99 -3.54
N GLY A 96 0.22 -13.08 -2.26
CA GLY A 96 -0.95 -13.83 -1.83
C GLY A 96 -0.76 -15.35 -1.79
N GLN A 97 0.46 -15.86 -1.90
CA GLN A 97 0.74 -17.32 -1.94
C GLN A 97 0.74 -17.97 -0.56
N LEU A 98 0.83 -17.20 0.52
CA LEU A 98 0.94 -17.70 1.89
C LEU A 98 -0.30 -17.41 2.75
N GLY A 99 -1.46 -17.16 2.14
CA GLY A 99 -2.67 -16.82 2.87
C GLY A 99 -2.72 -15.34 3.28
N GLY A 100 -3.60 -15.01 4.23
CA GLY A 100 -3.77 -13.66 4.75
C GLY A 100 -4.49 -12.71 3.80
N PRO A 101 -4.46 -11.39 4.06
CA PRO A 101 -5.23 -10.41 3.29
C PRO A 101 -4.92 -10.39 1.80
N MET A 102 -3.66 -10.57 1.42
CA MET A 102 -3.25 -10.54 0.01
C MET A 102 -3.73 -11.76 -0.77
N ALA A 103 -3.94 -12.90 -0.12
CA ALA A 103 -4.51 -14.07 -0.77
C ALA A 103 -5.97 -13.86 -1.21
N ALA A 104 -6.72 -13.02 -0.50
CA ALA A 104 -8.08 -12.64 -0.91
C ALA A 104 -8.09 -11.78 -2.19
N LEU A 105 -7.00 -11.05 -2.47
CA LEU A 105 -6.84 -10.20 -3.65
C LEU A 105 -6.19 -10.93 -4.82
N ALA A 106 -5.45 -12.00 -4.58
CA ALA A 106 -4.73 -12.74 -5.61
C ALA A 106 -5.59 -13.15 -6.82
N PRO A 107 -6.87 -13.57 -6.67
CA PRO A 107 -7.73 -13.88 -7.81
C PRO A 107 -8.04 -12.69 -8.72
N LEU A 108 -7.86 -11.46 -8.26
CA LEU A 108 -8.08 -10.24 -9.03
C LEU A 108 -6.86 -9.87 -9.89
N VAL A 109 -5.66 -10.40 -9.55
CA VAL A 109 -4.43 -10.13 -10.28
C VAL A 109 -4.40 -10.92 -11.59
N GLY A 110 -4.37 -10.22 -12.71
CA GLY A 110 -4.22 -10.80 -14.04
C GLY A 110 -2.76 -10.89 -14.48
N GLU A 111 -1.92 -9.97 -14.03
CA GLU A 111 -0.52 -9.90 -14.45
C GLU A 111 0.39 -9.38 -13.31
N ILE A 112 1.51 -10.05 -13.07
CA ILE A 112 2.61 -9.51 -12.27
C ILE A 112 3.59 -8.85 -13.24
N VAL A 113 3.62 -7.52 -13.26
CA VAL A 113 4.41 -6.73 -14.21
C VAL A 113 5.88 -6.56 -13.82
N GLY A 114 6.24 -6.89 -12.60
CA GLY A 114 7.62 -6.89 -12.13
C GLY A 114 7.73 -7.09 -10.62
N VAL A 115 8.84 -7.69 -10.20
CA VAL A 115 9.24 -7.83 -8.80
C VAL A 115 10.73 -7.53 -8.73
N GLU A 116 11.11 -6.47 -8.01
CA GLU A 116 12.48 -5.98 -7.98
C GLU A 116 12.93 -5.63 -6.55
N ARG A 117 14.24 -5.64 -6.33
CA ARG A 117 14.86 -5.06 -5.14
C ARG A 117 15.14 -3.59 -5.40
N ALA A 118 14.86 -2.74 -4.43
CA ALA A 118 15.20 -1.33 -4.53
C ALA A 118 15.45 -0.71 -3.14
N PRO A 119 16.22 0.37 -3.04
CA PRO A 119 16.28 1.16 -1.82
C PRO A 119 14.92 1.79 -1.57
N ILE A 120 14.32 1.49 -0.41
CA ILE A 120 13.02 2.01 0.01
C ILE A 120 13.22 2.89 1.25
N GLU A 121 12.91 4.17 1.12
CA GLU A 121 12.87 5.10 2.23
C GLU A 121 11.41 5.40 2.58
N MET A 122 11.07 5.22 3.86
CA MET A 122 9.79 5.64 4.41
C MET A 122 10.04 6.51 5.63
N ARG A 123 9.32 7.64 5.72
CA ARG A 123 9.39 8.56 6.86
C ARG A 123 7.98 8.89 7.31
N ASP A 124 7.80 8.85 8.61
CA ASP A 124 6.56 9.20 9.30
C ASP A 124 6.86 10.39 10.22
N ASP A 125 6.25 11.53 9.96
CA ASP A 125 6.37 12.76 10.75
C ASP A 125 4.97 13.21 11.20
N GLY A 126 4.38 12.38 12.05
CA GLY A 126 3.05 12.62 12.62
C GLY A 126 1.93 12.56 11.58
N LEU A 127 1.58 13.70 10.98
CA LEU A 127 0.53 13.77 9.95
C LEU A 127 1.06 13.59 8.53
N ARG A 128 2.40 13.57 8.34
CA ARG A 128 3.02 13.46 7.01
C ARG A 128 3.73 12.15 6.86
N HIS A 129 3.48 11.49 5.75
CA HIS A 129 4.04 10.19 5.40
C HIS A 129 4.69 10.29 4.02
N SER A 130 6.00 10.12 3.95
CA SER A 130 6.73 10.15 2.69
C SER A 130 7.35 8.81 2.35
N VAL A 131 7.32 8.47 1.06
CA VAL A 131 7.85 7.22 0.52
C VAL A 131 8.68 7.51 -0.73
N ARG A 132 9.86 6.94 -0.78
CA ARG A 132 10.73 6.97 -1.94
C ARG A 132 11.26 5.59 -2.27
N VAL A 133 11.22 5.22 -3.55
CA VAL A 133 11.83 3.99 -4.08
C VAL A 133 12.74 4.36 -5.23
N GLY A 134 14.04 4.47 -4.95
CA GLY A 134 15.02 4.93 -5.94
C GLY A 134 14.54 6.17 -6.69
N ASP A 135 14.56 6.10 -8.03
CA ASP A 135 14.04 7.14 -8.91
C ASP A 135 12.63 6.84 -9.45
N ALA A 136 12.07 5.67 -9.13
CA ALA A 136 10.79 5.21 -9.67
C ALA A 136 9.57 5.77 -8.94
N ILE A 137 9.67 5.98 -7.62
CA ILE A 137 8.56 6.43 -6.78
C ILE A 137 9.05 7.53 -5.86
N ASP A 138 8.30 8.62 -5.80
CA ASP A 138 8.44 9.68 -4.80
C ASP A 138 7.06 10.26 -4.50
N PHE A 139 6.53 9.97 -3.30
CA PHE A 139 5.28 10.57 -2.87
C PHE A 139 5.30 10.98 -1.41
N GLU A 140 4.47 11.96 -1.09
CA GLU A 140 4.15 12.40 0.25
C GLU A 140 2.64 12.58 0.37
N VAL A 141 2.05 11.98 1.39
CA VAL A 141 0.65 12.18 1.76
C VAL A 141 0.58 12.83 3.13
N GLU A 142 -0.41 13.70 3.33
CA GLU A 142 -0.66 14.37 4.59
C GLU A 142 -2.07 14.05 5.07
N ASP A 143 -2.17 13.57 6.30
CA ASP A 143 -3.43 13.23 6.95
C ASP A 143 -4.33 14.46 7.06
N ILE A 144 -5.59 14.33 6.70
CA ILE A 144 -6.54 15.43 6.61
C ILE A 144 -7.09 15.76 7.97
N VAL A 145 -6.74 16.93 8.51
CA VAL A 145 -7.36 17.50 9.69
C VAL A 145 -8.48 18.46 9.23
N PRO A 146 -9.75 18.22 9.63
CA PRO A 146 -10.86 19.07 9.20
C PRO A 146 -10.69 20.52 9.68
N PHE A 147 -11.11 21.47 8.84
CA PHE A 147 -11.14 22.88 9.20
C PHE A 147 -11.93 23.10 10.50
N GLY A 148 -11.38 23.89 11.42
CA GLY A 148 -12.00 24.21 12.71
C GLY A 148 -11.92 23.10 13.77
N LYS A 149 -11.20 22.01 13.51
CA LYS A 149 -10.98 20.96 14.50
C LYS A 149 -9.75 21.27 15.34
N GLU A 150 -9.98 21.85 16.54
CA GLU A 150 -8.92 22.36 17.43
C GLU A 150 -8.04 21.25 18.03
N ASP A 151 -8.55 20.01 18.13
CA ASP A 151 -7.79 18.88 18.67
C ASP A 151 -6.75 18.32 17.71
N GLY A 152 -6.69 18.82 16.47
CA GLY A 152 -5.72 18.41 15.45
C GLY A 152 -5.85 16.96 14.97
N ARG A 153 -6.93 16.24 15.35
CA ARG A 153 -7.10 14.83 14.97
C ARG A 153 -7.57 14.71 13.52
N PRO A 154 -6.93 13.85 12.73
CA PRO A 154 -7.32 13.65 11.35
C PRO A 154 -8.64 12.88 11.21
N VAL A 155 -9.22 12.93 10.00
CA VAL A 155 -10.36 12.11 9.62
C VAL A 155 -9.95 10.65 9.54
N ARG A 156 -10.76 9.76 10.10
CA ARG A 156 -10.54 8.32 10.05
C ARG A 156 -11.75 7.62 9.45
N PHE A 157 -11.47 6.56 8.67
CA PHE A 157 -12.45 5.54 8.34
C PHE A 157 -12.49 4.50 9.44
N ASP A 158 -13.67 4.03 9.76
CA ASP A 158 -13.88 2.88 10.63
C ASP A 158 -14.83 1.90 9.93
N GLY A 159 -14.49 0.63 9.94
CA GLY A 159 -15.27 -0.42 9.29
C GLY A 159 -15.20 -0.45 7.75
N ALA A 160 -14.26 0.29 7.14
CA ALA A 160 -14.03 0.19 5.70
C ALA A 160 -13.49 -1.19 5.32
N PHE A 161 -13.89 -1.69 4.17
CA PHE A 161 -13.24 -2.87 3.58
C PHE A 161 -11.94 -2.43 2.91
N HIS A 162 -10.83 -2.66 3.61
CA HIS A 162 -9.51 -2.42 3.05
C HIS A 162 -8.56 -3.56 3.46
N PRO A 163 -7.74 -4.09 2.53
CA PRO A 163 -6.90 -5.26 2.83
C PRO A 163 -5.86 -5.00 3.92
N VAL A 164 -5.47 -3.74 4.15
CA VAL A 164 -4.44 -3.38 5.11
C VAL A 164 -4.98 -3.31 6.53
N ALA A 165 -6.06 -2.56 6.75
CA ALA A 165 -6.66 -2.38 8.07
C ALA A 165 -8.12 -1.91 7.94
N SER A 166 -8.95 -2.21 8.94
CA SER A 166 -10.36 -1.78 8.98
C SER A 166 -10.50 -0.30 9.39
N ASN A 167 -9.46 0.29 9.94
CA ASN A 167 -9.43 1.70 10.35
C ASN A 167 -8.22 2.40 9.72
N LEU A 168 -8.48 3.34 8.85
CA LEU A 168 -7.48 4.09 8.12
C LEU A 168 -7.67 5.59 8.34
N THR A 169 -6.59 6.34 8.30
CA THR A 169 -6.61 7.79 8.30
C THR A 169 -6.67 8.28 6.85
N MET A 170 -7.57 9.22 6.57
CA MET A 170 -7.65 9.85 5.25
C MET A 170 -6.50 10.83 5.06
N ALA A 171 -5.89 10.77 3.88
CA ALA A 171 -4.79 11.64 3.52
C ALA A 171 -4.99 12.25 2.12
N GLU A 172 -4.33 13.35 1.88
CA GLU A 172 -4.23 14.03 0.59
C GLU A 172 -2.79 13.98 0.10
N ALA A 173 -2.57 13.71 -1.18
CA ALA A 173 -1.24 13.75 -1.76
C ALA A 173 -0.72 15.20 -1.86
N ARG A 174 0.41 15.47 -1.25
CA ARG A 174 1.12 16.75 -1.34
C ARG A 174 2.13 16.76 -2.47
N ARG A 175 2.71 15.61 -2.74
CA ARG A 175 3.61 15.34 -3.84
C ARG A 175 3.44 13.89 -4.27
N SER A 176 3.41 13.63 -5.57
CA SER A 176 3.35 12.26 -6.07
C SER A 176 3.93 12.16 -7.47
N ARG A 177 4.87 11.27 -7.66
CA ARG A 177 5.43 10.86 -8.94
C ARG A 177 5.69 9.37 -8.92
N ILE A 178 4.93 8.65 -9.69
CA ILE A 178 5.01 7.19 -9.82
C ILE A 178 5.30 6.85 -11.27
N ASP A 179 6.42 6.15 -11.51
CA ASP A 179 6.84 5.70 -12.84
C ASP A 179 7.61 4.38 -12.70
N ALA A 180 6.88 3.27 -12.60
CA ALA A 180 7.47 1.96 -12.37
C ALA A 180 6.68 0.87 -13.09
N PHE A 181 7.37 -0.14 -13.60
CA PHE A 181 6.78 -1.31 -14.28
C PHE A 181 5.82 -0.95 -15.43
N GLY A 182 6.05 0.19 -16.11
CA GLY A 182 5.15 0.68 -17.15
C GLY A 182 3.83 1.27 -16.62
N ILE A 183 3.71 1.46 -15.30
CA ILE A 183 2.60 2.15 -14.65
C ILE A 183 3.07 3.55 -14.28
N ARG A 184 2.43 4.58 -14.85
CA ARG A 184 2.76 5.98 -14.59
C ARG A 184 1.53 6.76 -14.16
N TYR A 185 1.62 7.46 -13.02
CA TYR A 185 0.57 8.36 -12.55
C TYR A 185 1.08 9.32 -11.47
N GLU A 186 0.26 10.33 -11.19
CA GLU A 186 0.36 11.18 -10.02
C GLU A 186 -0.82 10.88 -9.09
N GLY A 187 -0.53 10.59 -7.83
CA GLY A 187 -1.57 10.38 -6.82
C GLY A 187 -2.16 11.70 -6.37
N ARG A 188 -3.42 11.67 -5.97
CA ARG A 188 -4.20 12.83 -5.50
C ARG A 188 -4.72 12.65 -4.09
N THR A 189 -5.10 11.43 -3.75
CA THR A 189 -5.55 11.05 -2.43
C THR A 189 -4.68 9.93 -1.88
N GLY A 190 -4.89 9.57 -0.63
CA GLY A 190 -4.23 8.46 0.01
C GLY A 190 -4.87 8.13 1.34
N VAL A 191 -4.35 7.11 1.97
CA VAL A 191 -4.66 6.73 3.34
C VAL A 191 -3.40 6.32 4.07
N SER A 192 -3.43 6.40 5.40
CA SER A 192 -2.33 5.98 6.26
C SER A 192 -2.84 5.15 7.44
N THR A 193 -1.97 4.39 8.06
CA THR A 193 -2.16 3.87 9.41
C THR A 193 -0.82 3.71 10.11
N ALA A 194 -0.78 4.11 11.37
CA ALA A 194 0.39 3.90 12.23
C ALA A 194 0.61 2.42 12.54
N GLU A 195 -0.44 1.58 12.40
CA GLU A 195 -0.37 0.17 12.71
C GLU A 195 -1.28 -0.66 11.79
N PHE A 196 -0.68 -1.53 10.99
CA PHE A 196 -1.34 -2.68 10.39
C PHE A 196 -0.88 -3.96 11.08
N SER A 197 -1.73 -4.98 11.09
CA SER A 197 -1.41 -6.28 11.68
C SER A 197 -2.01 -7.40 10.85
N TRP A 198 -1.16 -8.20 10.23
CA TRP A 198 -1.52 -9.32 9.38
C TRP A 198 -1.01 -10.64 9.93
N THR A 199 -1.76 -11.70 9.75
CA THR A 199 -1.38 -13.09 10.13
C THR A 199 -1.97 -14.09 9.15
N ALA A 200 -1.34 -15.24 9.03
CA ALA A 200 -1.90 -16.47 8.44
C ALA A 200 -1.22 -17.73 8.95
#